data_abe070815e38d65814868a3709619e1e
#
_entry.id   abe070815e38d65814868a3709619e1e
#
_cell.length_a   1.000
_cell.length_b   1.000
_cell.length_c   1.000
_cell.angle_alpha   90.00
_cell.angle_beta   90.00
_cell.angle_gamma   90.00
#
_symmetry.space_group_name_H-M   'P 1'
#
loop_
_entity.id
_entity.type
_entity.pdbx_description
1 polymer ?
#
loop_
_entity_poly.entity_id
_entity_poly.type
_entity_poly.pdbx_seq_one_letter_code
_entity_poly.pdbx_strand_id
1 'polypeptide(L)' 'MQDEFLTRCVVDPLRRTVYLYSNEGDEKQVSCETVEQFMNVLELIRATVSEDTLSYANPL' A
#
# COMPACT_ATOMS: atom_id res chain seq x y z
N MET A 1 17.67 15.77 -9.37
CA MET A 1 16.29 15.72 -8.88
C MET A 1 15.86 14.31 -8.57
N GLN A 2 15.23 14.11 -7.45
CA GLN A 2 14.82 12.80 -7.02
C GLN A 2 13.44 12.48 -7.55
N ASP A 3 13.33 11.37 -8.25
CA ASP A 3 12.06 10.98 -8.84
C ASP A 3 11.60 9.63 -8.31
N GLU A 4 11.62 9.52 -6.98
CA GLU A 4 11.13 8.30 -6.38
C GLU A 4 9.62 8.21 -6.51
N PHE A 5 9.15 7.06 -6.92
CA PHE A 5 7.71 6.83 -7.05
C PHE A 5 7.41 5.37 -6.72
N LEU A 6 6.16 5.10 -6.42
CA LEU A 6 5.72 3.75 -6.07
C LEU A 6 5.62 2.90 -7.33
N THR A 7 6.26 1.75 -7.28
CA THR A 7 6.17 0.77 -8.36
C THR A 7 5.21 -0.35 -7.99
N ARG A 8 4.95 -0.53 -6.70
CA ARG A 8 4.08 -1.59 -6.24
C ARG A 8 3.52 -1.23 -4.87
N CYS A 9 2.27 -1.56 -4.68
CA CYS A 9 1.59 -1.35 -3.40
C CYS A 9 0.79 -2.61 -3.11
N VAL A 10 1.10 -3.29 -2.00
CA VAL A 10 0.43 -4.53 -1.63
C VAL A 10 -0.40 -4.28 -0.38
N VAL A 11 -1.68 -4.60 -0.46
CA VAL A 11 -2.62 -4.43 0.65
C VAL A 11 -2.90 -5.78 1.28
N ASP A 12 -2.67 -5.88 2.58
CA ASP A 12 -2.93 -7.10 3.33
C ASP A 12 -4.10 -6.86 4.30
N PRO A 13 -5.32 -7.25 3.93
CA PRO A 13 -6.50 -6.98 4.77
C PRO A 13 -6.48 -7.74 6.09
N LEU A 14 -5.89 -8.93 6.11
CA LEU A 14 -5.86 -9.72 7.33
C LEU A 14 -5.02 -9.08 8.41
N ARG A 15 -3.92 -8.46 8.02
CA ARG A 15 -3.00 -7.85 8.97
C ARG A 15 -3.18 -6.35 9.05
N ARG A 16 -4.14 -5.81 8.31
CA ARG A 16 -4.38 -4.37 8.24
C ARG A 16 -3.09 -3.61 7.97
N THR A 17 -2.31 -4.12 7.03
CA THR A 17 -1.01 -3.57 6.70
C THR A 17 -0.91 -3.32 5.21
N VAL A 18 -0.21 -2.25 4.85
CA VAL A 18 0.05 -1.91 3.46
C VAL A 18 1.54 -1.85 3.26
N TYR A 19 2.01 -2.51 2.19
CA TYR A 19 3.42 -2.53 1.84
C TYR A 19 3.63 -1.67 0.61
N LEU A 20 4.55 -0.72 0.71
CA LEU A 20 4.84 0.22 -0.37
C LEU A 20 6.24 -0.03 -0.88
N TYR A 21 6.37 -0.20 -2.18
CA TYR A 21 7.67 -0.43 -2.82
C TYR A 21 7.93 0.68 -3.83
N SER A 22 9.14 1.18 -3.85
CA SER A 22 9.50 2.27 -4.74
C SER A 22 10.43 1.78 -5.86
N ASN A 23 10.59 2.62 -6.87
CA ASN A 23 11.48 2.34 -7.98
C ASN A 23 12.94 2.32 -7.56
N GLU A 24 13.24 2.81 -6.36
CA GLU A 24 14.61 2.82 -5.84
C GLU A 24 14.90 1.63 -4.94
N GLY A 25 13.96 0.71 -4.82
CA GLY A 25 14.17 -0.48 -4.03
C GLY A 25 13.81 -0.34 -2.57
N ASP A 26 13.23 0.78 -2.18
CA ASP A 26 12.81 0.98 -0.79
C ASP A 26 11.48 0.29 -0.53
N GLU A 27 11.34 -0.21 0.68
CA GLU A 27 10.10 -0.83 1.12
C GLU A 27 9.65 -0.16 2.41
N LYS A 28 8.36 0.12 2.51
CA LYS A 28 7.79 0.73 3.69
C LYS A 28 6.51 0.00 4.06
N GLN A 29 6.31 -0.21 5.36
CA GLN A 29 5.10 -0.83 5.87
C GLN A 29 4.28 0.21 6.60
N VAL A 30 2.98 0.18 6.36
CA VAL A 30 2.03 1.00 7.10
C VAL A 30 1.07 0.07 7.80
N SER A 31 1.21 -0.04 9.12
CA SER A 31 0.34 -0.90 9.93
C SER A 31 -0.75 -0.07 10.58
N CYS A 32 -1.97 -0.56 10.50
CA CYS A 32 -3.12 0.13 11.07
C CYS A 32 -3.64 -0.65 12.26
N GLU A 33 -4.03 0.08 13.30
CA GLU A 33 -4.50 -0.55 14.54
C GLU A 33 -5.96 -0.95 14.47
N THR A 34 -6.73 -0.24 13.67
CA THR A 34 -8.16 -0.52 13.58
C THR A 34 -8.55 -0.68 12.12
N VAL A 35 -9.69 -1.32 11.90
CA VAL A 35 -10.23 -1.48 10.56
C VAL A 35 -10.56 -0.12 9.96
N GLU A 36 -11.04 0.79 10.78
CA GLU A 36 -11.38 2.13 10.30
C GLU A 36 -10.16 2.85 9.76
N GLN A 37 -9.05 2.77 10.50
CA GLN A 37 -7.79 3.36 10.01
C GLN A 37 -7.37 2.71 8.70
N PHE A 38 -7.47 1.38 8.65
CA PHE A 38 -7.08 0.65 7.47
C PHE A 38 -7.89 1.07 6.25
N MET A 39 -9.20 1.21 6.44
CA MET A 39 -10.07 1.63 5.33
C MET A 39 -9.75 3.04 4.86
N ASN A 40 -9.41 3.92 5.80
CA ASN A 40 -9.05 5.29 5.43
C ASN A 40 -7.76 5.32 4.62
N VAL A 41 -6.77 4.53 5.04
CA VAL A 41 -5.52 4.45 4.31
C VAL A 41 -5.73 3.84 2.94
N LEU A 42 -6.53 2.78 2.88
CA LEU A 42 -6.81 2.11 1.62
C LEU A 42 -7.50 3.05 0.63
N GLU A 43 -8.45 3.83 1.13
CA GLU A 43 -9.17 4.77 0.28
C GLU A 43 -8.21 5.83 -0.28
N LEU A 44 -7.31 6.32 0.56
CA LEU A 44 -6.33 7.29 0.13
C LEU A 44 -5.40 6.71 -0.93
N ILE A 45 -4.98 5.48 -0.73
CA ILE A 45 -4.08 4.81 -1.66
C ILE A 45 -4.77 4.59 -2.99
N ARG A 46 -6.02 4.15 -2.97
CA ARG A 46 -6.77 3.91 -4.20
C ARG A 46 -6.99 5.18 -5.00
N ALA A 47 -7.06 6.31 -4.32
CA ALA A 47 -7.22 7.59 -4.98
C ALA A 47 -5.91 8.12 -5.55
N THR A 48 -4.77 7.65 -5.01
CA THR A 48 -3.47 8.21 -5.35
C THR A 48 -2.67 7.28 -6.27
N VAL A 49 -2.80 5.96 -6.07
CA VAL A 49 -2.01 4.96 -6.77
C VAL A 49 -2.86 4.34 -7.87
N SER A 50 -2.25 4.11 -9.04
CA SER A 50 -2.98 3.50 -10.15
C SER A 50 -3.30 2.04 -9.83
N GLU A 51 -4.35 1.53 -10.48
CA GLU A 51 -4.78 0.16 -10.25
C GLU A 51 -3.72 -0.86 -10.67
N ASP A 52 -2.91 -0.50 -11.64
CA ASP A 52 -1.86 -1.40 -12.10
C ASP A 52 -0.78 -1.59 -11.04
N THR A 53 -0.59 -0.60 -10.19
CA THR A 53 0.40 -0.65 -9.13
C THR A 53 -0.14 -1.31 -7.87
N LEU A 54 -1.45 -1.26 -7.69
CA LEU A 54 -2.09 -1.75 -6.48
C LEU A 54 -2.39 -3.24 -6.58
N SER A 55 -2.00 -3.97 -5.55
CA SER A 55 -2.27 -5.41 -5.46
C SER A 55 -2.80 -5.73 -4.07
N TYR A 56 -3.53 -6.82 -3.97
CA TYR A 56 -4.05 -7.29 -2.69
C TYR A 56 -3.40 -8.61 -2.35
N ALA A 57 -2.91 -8.73 -1.13
CA ALA A 57 -2.38 -10.00 -0.65
C ALA A 57 -3.53 -10.99 -0.55
N ASN A 58 -3.29 -12.19 -1.07
CA ASN A 58 -4.30 -13.24 -1.01
C ASN A 58 -4.15 -13.99 0.31
N PRO A 59 -5.16 -13.97 1.18
CA PRO A 59 -5.05 -14.60 2.48
C PRO A 59 -5.14 -16.14 2.44
N LEU A 60 -5.44 -16.70 1.31
CA LEU A 60 -5.54 -18.15 1.22
C LEU A 60 -4.19 -18.85 1.28
#